data_17e554c42135b9a59ecfbefe28798db4
#
_entry.id   17e554c42135b9a59ecfbefe28798db4
#
_cell.length_a   1.000
_cell.length_b   1.000
_cell.length_c   1.000
_cell.angle_alpha   90.00
_cell.angle_beta   90.00
_cell.angle_gamma   90.00
#
_symmetry.space_group_name_H-M   'P 1'
#
loop_
_entity.id
_entity.type
_entity.pdbx_description
1 polymer ?
#
loop_
_entity_poly.entity_id
_entity_poly.type
_entity_poly.pdbx_seq_one_letter_code
_entity_poly.pdbx_strand_id
1 'polypeptide(L)'
;MWSRLQGRLRPVGCGVEELRRRRREREAELRIARREQQLVSKRLLRDDAPGEAEEGYVIGILGEAEIQQFLHLAKRGTEEKERQRALVRLRRGLQHPETQQTFIWSVLEGSMRTLVGLLTSSQALLQLEAARCLHELSHSEQSAVAEACLPATSYLLTYLSSHSSDFIELCLYTLGNLIVESEAVRRQLLPQGIVPALAACIHLCPGLPSPPAHAATVATWSKADPWACCGVCLVPSLHHLQVNNTLLITHGALSTLGLLLLDVAGAVLRTEDAGLELVACPVLRCLSNLLTEAAAEAVEEQMQLGDERVMAALFILLQFFLQKQPSLLPEGLWLLNNLTANSPGFCTSLLSLDLIEPLLQLLPVSNVVSALVLTVLCNVAEKGPAYCQHLWPGPLLPSLLGMLALSDTEVVGQSLELLQLLFLYRPEAARAFLQESGLQALGRHEAAAQLQDRVHALQQTALHG
;
A
#
# COMPACT_ATOMS: atom_id res chain seq x y z
N MET A 1 -34.30 -49.75 -2.52
CA MET A 1 -32.85 -49.84 -2.79
C MET A 1 -32.36 -48.82 -3.79
N TRP A 2 -33.20 -48.03 -4.43
CA TRP A 2 -32.83 -47.00 -5.43
C TRP A 2 -32.49 -45.61 -4.83
N SER A 3 -32.94 -45.31 -3.62
CA SER A 3 -32.67 -44.00 -2.97
C SER A 3 -31.29 -43.84 -2.36
N ARG A 4 -30.47 -44.90 -2.26
CA ARG A 4 -29.11 -44.86 -1.73
C ARG A 4 -28.02 -44.69 -2.79
N LEU A 5 -28.33 -44.72 -4.07
CA LEU A 5 -27.39 -44.56 -5.18
C LEU A 5 -27.39 -43.16 -5.79
N GLN A 6 -28.35 -42.31 -5.49
CA GLN A 6 -28.36 -40.90 -5.94
C GLN A 6 -27.40 -40.00 -5.16
N GLY A 7 -26.84 -40.47 -4.04
CA GLY A 7 -25.88 -39.70 -3.24
C GLY A 7 -24.42 -39.82 -3.69
N ARG A 8 -24.13 -40.67 -4.72
CA ARG A 8 -22.74 -40.96 -5.13
C ARG A 8 -22.32 -40.43 -6.51
N LEU A 9 -23.20 -39.73 -7.21
CA LEU A 9 -22.92 -39.15 -8.54
C LEU A 9 -23.24 -37.64 -8.61
N ARG A 10 -23.00 -36.92 -7.54
CA ARG A 10 -22.79 -35.48 -7.74
C ARG A 10 -21.34 -35.32 -8.22
N PRO A 11 -21.12 -34.80 -9.44
CA PRO A 11 -19.80 -34.33 -9.79
C PRO A 11 -19.37 -33.36 -8.69
N VAL A 12 -18.15 -33.48 -8.21
CA VAL A 12 -17.57 -32.58 -7.22
C VAL A 12 -17.35 -31.24 -7.91
N GLY A 13 -18.43 -30.54 -8.25
CA GLY A 13 -18.42 -29.14 -8.54
C GLY A 13 -18.06 -28.45 -7.24
N CYS A 14 -16.89 -27.81 -7.19
CA CYS A 14 -16.47 -27.01 -6.06
C CYS A 14 -17.60 -26.00 -5.75
N GLY A 15 -18.20 -26.08 -4.56
CA GLY A 15 -19.24 -25.11 -4.17
C GLY A 15 -18.68 -23.68 -4.13
N VAL A 16 -19.55 -22.68 -4.24
CA VAL A 16 -19.17 -21.25 -4.25
C VAL A 16 -18.27 -20.90 -3.05
N GLU A 17 -18.56 -21.46 -1.88
CA GLU A 17 -17.74 -21.21 -0.67
C GLU A 17 -16.32 -21.79 -0.77
N GLU A 18 -16.16 -22.94 -1.40
CA GLU A 18 -14.84 -23.52 -1.61
C GLU A 18 -14.04 -22.72 -2.66
N LEU A 19 -14.68 -22.23 -3.73
CA LEU A 19 -14.05 -21.33 -4.69
C LEU A 19 -13.62 -20.04 -4.02
N ARG A 20 -14.49 -19.45 -3.19
CA ARG A 20 -14.20 -18.26 -2.38
C ARG A 20 -13.03 -18.50 -1.43
N ARG A 21 -13.01 -19.63 -0.71
CA ARG A 21 -11.94 -19.98 0.21
C ARG A 21 -10.59 -20.06 -0.50
N ARG A 22 -10.50 -20.79 -1.60
CA ARG A 22 -9.26 -20.95 -2.40
C ARG A 22 -8.77 -19.61 -2.94
N ARG A 23 -9.69 -18.77 -3.44
CA ARG A 23 -9.34 -17.46 -3.95
C ARG A 23 -8.77 -16.58 -2.84
N ARG A 24 -9.41 -16.53 -1.66
CA ARG A 24 -8.93 -15.75 -0.51
C ARG A 24 -7.58 -16.23 0.03
N GLU A 25 -7.37 -17.52 0.14
CA GLU A 25 -6.08 -18.10 0.54
C GLU A 25 -4.96 -17.65 -0.41
N ARG A 26 -5.20 -17.76 -1.70
CA ARG A 26 -4.24 -17.33 -2.72
C ARG A 26 -3.99 -15.83 -2.73
N GLU A 27 -5.04 -15.03 -2.60
CA GLU A 27 -4.89 -13.58 -2.47
C GLU A 27 -4.09 -13.20 -1.24
N ALA A 28 -4.26 -13.90 -0.13
CA ALA A 28 -3.47 -13.68 1.08
C ALA A 28 -1.98 -13.95 0.83
N GLU A 29 -1.63 -15.04 0.14
CA GLU A 29 -0.24 -15.36 -0.25
C GLU A 29 0.35 -14.28 -1.17
N LEU A 30 -0.37 -13.85 -2.20
CA LEU A 30 0.06 -12.78 -3.10
C LEU A 30 0.25 -11.45 -2.38
N ARG A 31 -0.61 -11.14 -1.41
CA ARG A 31 -0.50 -9.91 -0.60
C ARG A 31 0.74 -9.95 0.30
N ILE A 32 1.04 -11.09 0.92
CA ILE A 32 2.25 -11.26 1.73
C ILE A 32 3.48 -11.05 0.84
N ALA A 33 3.58 -11.73 -0.29
CA ALA A 33 4.71 -11.62 -1.20
C ALA A 33 4.90 -10.17 -1.72
N ARG A 34 3.81 -9.48 -2.09
CA ARG A 34 3.85 -8.09 -2.52
C ARG A 34 4.28 -7.15 -1.39
N ARG A 35 3.79 -7.39 -0.17
CA ARG A 35 4.15 -6.61 1.01
C ARG A 35 5.64 -6.72 1.31
N GLU A 36 6.19 -7.92 1.29
CA GLU A 36 7.62 -8.17 1.46
C GLU A 36 8.45 -7.43 0.42
N GLN A 37 8.04 -7.47 -0.85
CA GLN A 37 8.72 -6.75 -1.93
C GLN A 37 8.70 -5.23 -1.74
N GLN A 38 7.65 -4.66 -1.14
CA GLN A 38 7.52 -3.23 -0.90
C GLN A 38 8.32 -2.73 0.31
N LEU A 39 8.60 -3.60 1.29
CA LEU A 39 9.29 -3.24 2.54
C LEU A 39 10.82 -3.21 2.43
N VAL A 40 11.39 -3.75 1.36
CA VAL A 40 12.83 -3.98 1.24
C VAL A 40 13.65 -2.70 1.00
N SER A 41 13.05 -1.56 0.65
CA SER A 41 13.81 -0.34 0.36
C SER A 41 13.66 0.71 1.45
N LYS A 42 14.72 0.92 2.21
CA LYS A 42 14.89 2.10 3.07
C LYS A 42 14.98 3.36 2.21
N ARG A 43 14.43 4.45 2.71
CA ARG A 43 14.34 5.71 1.99
C ARG A 43 15.49 6.61 2.38
N LEU A 44 16.23 7.05 1.38
CA LEU A 44 17.32 8.00 1.52
C LEU A 44 16.80 9.40 1.17
N LEU A 45 16.81 10.33 2.12
CA LEU A 45 16.72 11.75 1.81
C LEU A 45 18.05 12.15 1.14
N ARG A 46 18.00 12.53 -0.12
CA ARG A 46 19.15 13.14 -0.78
C ARG A 46 19.28 14.57 -0.25
N ASP A 47 20.43 14.86 0.34
CA ASP A 47 20.83 16.25 0.65
C ASP A 47 21.16 16.96 -0.68
N ASP A 48 20.14 17.55 -1.33
CA ASP A 48 20.32 18.42 -2.50
C ASP A 48 20.75 19.84 -2.10
N ALA A 49 21.00 20.11 -0.81
CA ALA A 49 21.58 21.37 -0.40
C ALA A 49 23.05 21.42 -0.87
N PRO A 50 23.44 22.40 -1.70
CA PRO A 50 24.83 22.65 -1.97
C PRO A 50 25.47 23.10 -0.65
N GLY A 51 25.93 22.11 0.12
CA GLY A 51 26.74 22.36 1.28
C GLY A 51 27.97 23.14 0.81
N GLU A 52 28.25 24.28 1.45
CA GLU A 52 29.49 25.01 1.27
C GLU A 52 30.60 23.99 1.12
N ALA A 53 31.25 24.00 -0.04
CA ALA A 53 32.39 23.14 -0.35
C ALA A 53 33.54 23.54 0.60
N GLU A 54 33.48 23.01 1.83
CA GLU A 54 34.66 22.92 2.65
C GLU A 54 35.53 21.81 2.05
N GLU A 55 36.64 22.24 1.51
CA GLU A 55 37.65 21.48 0.81
C GLU A 55 37.90 20.09 1.41
N GLY A 56 37.69 19.05 0.62
CA GLY A 56 38.60 17.92 0.49
C GLY A 56 38.77 16.93 1.63
N TYR A 57 38.04 16.99 2.76
CA TYR A 57 38.14 15.97 3.80
C TYR A 57 37.11 14.88 3.60
N VAL A 58 37.52 13.78 3.02
CA VAL A 58 36.82 12.51 3.15
C VAL A 58 36.88 12.13 4.62
N ILE A 59 35.77 12.29 5.34
CA ILE A 59 35.69 11.82 6.72
C ILE A 59 35.60 10.28 6.65
N GLY A 60 36.62 9.62 7.14
CA GLY A 60 36.69 8.17 7.25
C GLY A 60 35.83 7.65 8.40
N ILE A 61 36.00 6.37 8.67
CA ILE A 61 35.39 5.69 9.81
C ILE A 61 35.82 6.39 11.11
N LEU A 62 34.86 6.80 11.94
CA LEU A 62 35.14 7.44 13.23
C LEU A 62 35.26 6.41 14.34
N GLY A 63 36.32 6.58 15.13
CA GLY A 63 36.52 5.84 16.37
C GLY A 63 35.70 6.44 17.53
N GLU A 64 35.63 5.70 18.64
CA GLU A 64 34.87 6.10 19.82
C GLU A 64 35.31 7.46 20.39
N ALA A 65 36.62 7.69 20.49
CA ALA A 65 37.15 8.96 20.98
C ALA A 65 36.74 10.17 20.13
N GLU A 66 36.68 10.02 18.81
CA GLU A 66 36.29 11.07 17.88
C GLU A 66 34.78 11.34 18.00
N ILE A 67 33.94 10.27 18.11
CA ILE A 67 32.52 10.41 18.34
C ILE A 67 32.23 11.18 19.62
N GLN A 68 32.92 10.82 20.72
CA GLN A 68 32.76 11.49 22.01
C GLN A 68 33.26 12.96 21.92
N GLN A 69 34.36 13.24 21.21
CA GLN A 69 34.86 14.58 20.98
C GLN A 69 33.81 15.43 20.23
N PHE A 70 33.23 14.93 19.14
CA PHE A 70 32.22 15.69 18.39
C PHE A 70 30.95 15.93 19.21
N LEU A 71 30.47 14.94 19.96
CA LEU A 71 29.33 15.10 20.86
C LEU A 71 29.62 16.11 21.98
N HIS A 72 30.82 16.10 22.54
CA HIS A 72 31.22 17.07 23.55
C HIS A 72 31.28 18.48 22.99
N LEU A 73 31.89 18.68 21.81
CA LEU A 73 31.94 19.98 21.13
C LEU A 73 30.51 20.45 20.76
N ALA A 74 29.65 19.59 20.25
CA ALA A 74 28.29 19.94 19.92
C ALA A 74 27.48 20.36 21.17
N LYS A 75 27.74 19.76 22.31
CA LYS A 75 27.03 20.06 23.58
C LYS A 75 27.59 21.30 24.28
N ARG A 76 28.91 21.48 24.31
CA ARG A 76 29.60 22.46 25.16
C ARG A 76 30.44 23.53 24.40
N GLY A 77 30.52 23.46 23.07
CA GLY A 77 31.22 24.45 22.27
C GLY A 77 30.66 25.86 22.52
N THR A 78 31.54 26.84 22.51
CA THR A 78 31.22 28.25 22.81
C THR A 78 30.52 28.94 21.64
N GLU A 79 30.92 28.60 20.42
CA GLU A 79 30.35 29.16 19.20
C GLU A 79 29.32 28.22 18.57
N GLU A 80 28.17 28.76 18.14
CA GLU A 80 27.12 28.03 17.49
C GLU A 80 27.60 27.31 16.21
N LYS A 81 28.41 28.00 15.41
CA LYS A 81 28.98 27.42 14.18
C LYS A 81 29.92 26.26 14.46
N GLU A 82 30.69 26.30 15.53
CA GLU A 82 31.59 25.22 15.95
C GLU A 82 30.76 23.98 16.37
N ARG A 83 29.71 24.21 17.15
CA ARG A 83 28.77 23.16 17.58
C ARG A 83 28.08 22.50 16.39
N GLN A 84 27.59 23.28 15.43
CA GLN A 84 26.97 22.79 14.21
C GLN A 84 27.97 21.99 13.36
N ARG A 85 29.20 22.49 13.14
CA ARG A 85 30.26 21.79 12.40
C ARG A 85 30.59 20.43 13.03
N ALA A 86 30.63 20.35 14.35
CA ALA A 86 30.84 19.08 15.06
C ALA A 86 29.74 18.05 14.75
N LEU A 87 28.47 18.45 14.72
CA LEU A 87 27.34 17.58 14.34
C LEU A 87 27.40 17.18 12.86
N VAL A 88 27.72 18.10 11.96
CA VAL A 88 27.88 17.81 10.53
C VAL A 88 28.99 16.77 10.31
N ARG A 89 30.11 16.88 11.02
CA ARG A 89 31.19 15.88 10.95
C ARG A 89 30.76 14.52 11.51
N LEU A 90 30.05 14.51 12.64
CA LEU A 90 29.50 13.30 13.21
C LEU A 90 28.52 12.64 12.21
N ARG A 91 27.58 13.40 11.63
CA ARG A 91 26.63 12.93 10.63
C ARG A 91 27.32 12.26 9.44
N ARG A 92 28.34 12.92 8.86
CA ARG A 92 29.10 12.33 7.74
C ARG A 92 29.82 11.03 8.14
N GLY A 93 30.37 10.96 9.36
CA GLY A 93 30.94 9.71 9.88
C GLY A 93 29.89 8.59 10.04
N LEU A 94 28.68 8.93 10.47
CA LEU A 94 27.56 7.98 10.65
C LEU A 94 27.02 7.38 9.34
N GLN A 95 27.45 7.86 8.17
CA GLN A 95 27.21 7.22 6.89
C GLN A 95 27.96 5.89 6.74
N HIS A 96 28.99 5.65 7.55
CA HIS A 96 29.74 4.39 7.57
C HIS A 96 29.16 3.41 8.58
N PRO A 97 28.85 2.16 8.19
CA PRO A 97 28.30 1.15 9.08
C PRO A 97 29.15 0.88 10.32
N GLU A 98 30.48 0.92 10.19
CA GLU A 98 31.42 0.72 11.28
C GLU A 98 31.32 1.85 12.33
N THR A 99 31.12 3.07 11.88
CA THR A 99 30.89 4.22 12.79
C THR A 99 29.56 4.09 13.52
N GLN A 100 28.51 3.60 12.84
CA GLN A 100 27.21 3.34 13.48
C GLN A 100 27.34 2.32 14.59
N GLN A 101 28.07 1.23 14.36
CA GLN A 101 28.37 0.23 15.39
C GLN A 101 29.13 0.83 16.56
N THR A 102 30.20 1.58 16.29
CA THR A 102 31.00 2.26 17.31
C THR A 102 30.14 3.23 18.13
N PHE A 103 29.21 3.95 17.46
CA PHE A 103 28.27 4.84 18.14
C PHE A 103 27.37 4.10 19.12
N ILE A 104 26.88 2.88 18.78
CA ILE A 104 26.06 2.06 19.69
C ILE A 104 26.86 1.62 20.92
N TRP A 105 28.08 1.17 20.73
CA TRP A 105 28.93 0.78 21.86
C TRP A 105 29.11 1.96 22.82
N SER A 106 29.23 3.18 22.31
CA SER A 106 29.31 4.40 23.09
C SER A 106 27.97 4.88 23.70
N VAL A 107 26.85 4.20 23.42
CA VAL A 107 25.51 4.49 24.05
C VAL A 107 25.60 4.29 25.57
N LEU A 108 26.36 3.32 26.04
CA LEU A 108 26.59 3.13 27.48
C LEU A 108 27.26 4.35 28.13
N GLU A 109 28.07 5.11 27.38
CA GLU A 109 28.69 6.35 27.82
C GLU A 109 27.80 7.59 27.66
N GLY A 110 26.58 7.43 27.13
CA GLY A 110 25.58 8.48 27.03
C GLY A 110 25.58 9.25 25.72
N SER A 111 26.16 8.73 24.63
CA SER A 111 26.16 9.35 23.30
C SER A 111 24.73 9.62 22.78
N MET A 112 23.84 8.63 22.87
CA MET A 112 22.42 8.80 22.48
C MET A 112 21.72 9.84 23.37
N ARG A 113 21.97 9.86 24.68
CA ARG A 113 21.43 10.87 25.59
C ARG A 113 21.88 12.28 25.21
N THR A 114 23.15 12.42 24.78
CA THR A 114 23.66 13.70 24.29
C THR A 114 22.99 14.12 22.99
N LEU A 115 22.82 13.18 22.05
CA LEU A 115 22.16 13.47 20.77
C LEU A 115 20.68 13.86 20.98
N VAL A 116 19.94 13.16 21.86
CA VAL A 116 18.57 13.54 22.25
C VAL A 116 18.55 14.93 22.93
N GLY A 117 19.52 15.23 23.79
CA GLY A 117 19.63 16.55 24.39
C GLY A 117 19.88 17.68 23.37
N LEU A 118 20.59 17.39 22.28
CA LEU A 118 20.79 18.32 21.16
C LEU A 118 19.53 18.43 20.30
N LEU A 119 18.81 17.34 20.10
CA LEU A 119 17.51 17.32 19.41
C LEU A 119 16.47 18.19 20.13
N THR A 120 16.56 18.32 21.45
CA THR A 120 15.67 19.17 22.27
C THR A 120 16.24 20.58 22.53
N SER A 121 17.31 20.97 21.84
CA SER A 121 17.93 22.29 21.95
C SER A 121 16.97 23.40 21.49
N SER A 122 17.07 24.56 22.08
CA SER A 122 16.38 25.77 21.59
C SER A 122 16.98 26.36 20.28
N GLN A 123 18.12 25.87 19.86
CA GLN A 123 18.78 26.29 18.62
C GLN A 123 18.34 25.40 17.45
N ALA A 124 17.55 25.96 16.52
CA ALA A 124 16.95 25.23 15.41
C ALA A 124 17.97 24.48 14.53
N LEU A 125 19.16 25.09 14.29
CA LEU A 125 20.21 24.46 13.49
C LEU A 125 20.80 23.22 14.17
N LEU A 126 21.01 23.25 15.48
CA LEU A 126 21.50 22.07 16.21
C LEU A 126 20.45 20.98 16.31
N GLN A 127 19.20 21.37 16.48
CA GLN A 127 18.06 20.47 16.49
C GLN A 127 17.95 19.71 15.15
N LEU A 128 18.04 20.44 14.04
CA LEU A 128 18.01 19.87 12.70
C LEU A 128 19.18 18.91 12.44
N GLU A 129 20.41 19.30 12.77
CA GLU A 129 21.59 18.44 12.56
C GLU A 129 21.55 17.20 13.48
N ALA A 130 21.03 17.32 14.70
CA ALA A 130 20.81 16.15 15.57
C ALA A 130 19.78 15.19 14.97
N ALA A 131 18.68 15.69 14.40
CA ALA A 131 17.71 14.88 13.69
C ALA A 131 18.32 14.21 12.44
N ARG A 132 19.18 14.89 11.69
CA ARG A 132 19.93 14.33 10.57
C ARG A 132 20.89 13.22 11.01
N CYS A 133 21.54 13.34 12.15
CA CYS A 133 22.35 12.26 12.72
C CYS A 133 21.50 11.01 13.03
N LEU A 134 20.29 11.19 13.59
CA LEU A 134 19.36 10.09 13.83
C LEU A 134 18.88 9.48 12.52
N HIS A 135 18.69 10.28 11.49
CA HIS A 135 18.33 9.80 10.15
C HIS A 135 19.43 8.91 9.56
N GLU A 136 20.70 9.31 9.65
CA GLU A 136 21.82 8.45 9.21
C GLU A 136 21.88 7.13 10.00
N LEU A 137 21.65 7.15 11.31
CA LEU A 137 21.56 5.94 12.13
C LEU A 137 20.39 5.04 11.69
N SER A 138 19.27 5.62 11.24
CA SER A 138 18.11 4.87 10.79
C SER A 138 18.35 4.07 9.50
N HIS A 139 19.38 4.40 8.73
CA HIS A 139 19.78 3.66 7.53
C HIS A 139 20.47 2.33 7.84
N SER A 140 20.87 2.09 9.08
CA SER A 140 21.52 0.85 9.46
C SER A 140 20.63 -0.36 9.22
N GLU A 141 21.19 -1.45 8.70
CA GLU A 141 20.52 -2.74 8.53
C GLU A 141 20.57 -3.60 9.81
N GLN A 142 20.96 -2.99 10.92
CA GLN A 142 21.07 -3.67 12.21
C GLN A 142 19.98 -3.21 13.16
N SER A 143 19.13 -4.12 13.61
CA SER A 143 18.05 -3.84 14.56
C SER A 143 18.55 -3.20 15.87
N ALA A 144 19.77 -3.57 16.31
CA ALA A 144 20.39 -2.96 17.48
C ALA A 144 20.62 -1.45 17.34
N VAL A 145 20.94 -0.96 16.13
CA VAL A 145 21.10 0.49 15.86
C VAL A 145 19.73 1.17 15.94
N ALA A 146 18.71 0.57 15.34
CA ALA A 146 17.35 1.09 15.39
C ALA A 146 16.83 1.15 16.84
N GLU A 147 17.09 0.10 17.64
CA GLU A 147 16.71 0.03 19.05
C GLU A 147 17.44 1.07 19.90
N ALA A 148 18.70 1.35 19.60
CA ALA A 148 19.45 2.42 20.26
C ALA A 148 18.84 3.81 20.04
N CYS A 149 18.08 4.01 18.96
CA CYS A 149 17.37 5.26 18.66
C CYS A 149 16.04 5.40 19.41
N LEU A 150 15.54 4.39 20.12
CA LEU A 150 14.28 4.43 20.87
C LEU A 150 14.10 5.65 21.79
N PRO A 151 15.13 6.13 22.53
CA PRO A 151 14.98 7.33 23.35
C PRO A 151 14.65 8.61 22.57
N ALA A 152 14.92 8.64 21.26
CA ALA A 152 14.65 9.80 20.42
C ALA A 152 13.24 9.78 19.80
N THR A 153 12.59 8.62 19.74
CA THR A 153 11.34 8.44 18.95
C THR A 153 10.19 9.32 19.44
N SER A 154 10.01 9.51 20.74
CA SER A 154 8.94 10.37 21.29
C SER A 154 9.13 11.84 20.87
N TYR A 155 10.36 12.31 20.77
CA TYR A 155 10.65 13.67 20.30
C TYR A 155 10.40 13.79 18.79
N LEU A 156 10.85 12.80 18.00
CA LEU A 156 10.55 12.77 16.56
C LEU A 156 9.05 12.80 16.29
N LEU A 157 8.23 12.07 17.09
CA LEU A 157 6.77 12.13 17.01
C LEU A 157 6.23 13.53 17.32
N THR A 158 6.76 14.20 18.36
CA THR A 158 6.33 15.55 18.73
C THR A 158 6.60 16.53 17.60
N TYR A 159 7.73 16.38 16.88
CA TYR A 159 8.10 17.24 15.77
C TYR A 159 7.27 17.04 14.50
N LEU A 160 6.47 16.01 14.41
CA LEU A 160 5.48 15.89 13.34
C LEU A 160 4.41 17.00 13.37
N SER A 161 4.29 17.72 14.49
CA SER A 161 3.44 18.93 14.62
C SER A 161 4.21 20.23 14.36
N SER A 162 5.44 20.18 13.87
CA SER A 162 6.27 21.36 13.54
C SER A 162 5.67 22.17 12.39
N HIS A 163 6.07 23.42 12.28
CA HIS A 163 5.75 24.27 11.12
C HIS A 163 6.75 24.14 9.96
N SER A 164 7.84 23.41 10.14
CA SER A 164 8.87 23.19 9.12
C SER A 164 8.57 21.89 8.37
N SER A 165 8.20 21.99 7.10
CA SER A 165 7.97 20.85 6.21
C SER A 165 9.18 19.92 6.13
N ASP A 166 10.37 20.47 5.95
CA ASP A 166 11.63 19.73 5.82
C ASP A 166 11.95 18.95 7.10
N PHE A 167 11.60 19.52 8.25
CA PHE A 167 11.82 18.84 9.53
C PHE A 167 10.79 17.73 9.78
N ILE A 168 9.53 17.94 9.38
CA ILE A 168 8.50 16.90 9.41
C ILE A 168 8.91 15.74 8.52
N GLU A 169 9.34 16.03 7.29
CA GLU A 169 9.78 15.03 6.32
C GLU A 169 10.94 14.21 6.88
N LEU A 170 11.97 14.85 7.43
CA LEU A 170 13.12 14.19 8.05
C LEU A 170 12.67 13.25 9.19
N CYS A 171 11.74 13.70 10.05
CA CYS A 171 11.22 12.89 11.15
C CYS A 171 10.43 11.68 10.63
N LEU A 172 9.59 11.86 9.59
CA LEU A 172 8.82 10.78 8.98
C LEU A 172 9.73 9.71 8.34
N TYR A 173 10.76 10.12 7.59
CA TYR A 173 11.72 9.18 7.02
C TYR A 173 12.49 8.43 8.11
N THR A 174 12.94 9.13 9.14
CA THR A 174 13.66 8.52 10.25
C THR A 174 12.81 7.50 10.98
N LEU A 175 11.59 7.87 11.37
CA LEU A 175 10.64 6.95 12.01
C LEU A 175 10.30 5.75 11.10
N GLY A 176 10.11 5.99 9.81
CA GLY A 176 9.82 4.94 8.83
C GLY A 176 10.93 3.91 8.72
N ASN A 177 12.17 4.35 8.61
CA ASN A 177 13.33 3.46 8.54
C ASN A 177 13.51 2.66 9.84
N LEU A 178 13.34 3.29 11.01
CA LEU A 178 13.41 2.62 12.31
C LEU A 178 12.30 1.56 12.46
N ILE A 179 11.10 1.86 12.02
CA ILE A 179 9.96 0.93 12.02
C ILE A 179 10.23 -0.29 11.16
N VAL A 180 10.80 -0.11 9.97
CA VAL A 180 11.12 -1.24 9.07
C VAL A 180 12.16 -2.15 9.72
N GLU A 181 13.15 -1.60 10.42
CA GLU A 181 14.30 -2.35 10.91
C GLU A 181 14.05 -3.13 12.20
N SER A 182 13.26 -2.60 13.15
CA SER A 182 13.11 -3.23 14.48
C SER A 182 11.66 -3.39 14.92
N GLU A 183 11.33 -4.63 15.31
CA GLU A 183 10.03 -4.93 15.93
C GLU A 183 9.88 -4.26 17.30
N ALA A 184 10.95 -4.14 18.07
CA ALA A 184 10.92 -3.47 19.36
C ALA A 184 10.57 -1.99 19.23
N VAL A 185 11.12 -1.29 18.21
CA VAL A 185 10.78 0.08 17.88
C VAL A 185 9.30 0.19 17.55
N ARG A 186 8.81 -0.68 16.71
CA ARG A 186 7.40 -0.71 16.33
C ARG A 186 6.48 -0.83 17.55
N ARG A 187 6.72 -1.82 18.40
CA ARG A 187 5.91 -2.06 19.62
C ARG A 187 5.89 -0.87 20.56
N GLN A 188 6.98 -0.10 20.64
CA GLN A 188 7.06 1.08 21.49
C GLN A 188 6.41 2.33 20.87
N LEU A 189 6.44 2.49 19.55
CA LEU A 189 5.85 3.65 18.89
C LEU A 189 4.32 3.69 18.97
N LEU A 190 3.67 2.53 19.03
CA LEU A 190 2.21 2.45 19.15
C LEU A 190 1.68 3.16 20.40
N PRO A 191 2.11 2.80 21.64
CA PRO A 191 1.67 3.49 22.83
C PRO A 191 2.16 4.94 22.92
N GLN A 192 3.20 5.32 22.18
CA GLN A 192 3.65 6.72 22.07
C GLN A 192 2.74 7.58 21.19
N GLY A 193 1.75 7.00 20.51
CA GLY A 193 0.75 7.73 19.73
C GLY A 193 1.15 8.03 18.30
N ILE A 194 1.94 7.16 17.65
CA ILE A 194 2.32 7.35 16.22
C ILE A 194 1.10 7.41 15.30
N VAL A 195 0.05 6.63 15.56
CA VAL A 195 -1.15 6.60 14.71
C VAL A 195 -1.87 7.95 14.67
N PRO A 196 -2.25 8.56 15.82
CA PRO A 196 -2.85 9.89 15.81
C PRO A 196 -1.90 10.97 15.29
N ALA A 197 -0.57 10.85 15.51
CA ALA A 197 0.40 11.80 14.98
C ALA A 197 0.46 11.77 13.44
N LEU A 198 0.45 10.57 12.83
CA LEU A 198 0.41 10.41 11.38
C LEU A 198 -0.92 10.90 10.79
N ALA A 199 -2.05 10.60 11.43
CA ALA A 199 -3.36 11.11 11.02
C ALA A 199 -3.38 12.65 11.03
N ALA A 200 -2.83 13.27 12.07
CA ALA A 200 -2.70 14.72 12.15
C ALA A 200 -1.81 15.29 11.02
N CYS A 201 -0.69 14.64 10.67
CA CYS A 201 0.14 15.05 9.54
C CYS A 201 -0.62 15.06 8.21
N ILE A 202 -1.46 14.04 7.96
CA ILE A 202 -2.27 13.96 6.75
C ILE A 202 -3.28 15.12 6.69
N HIS A 203 -3.90 15.48 7.83
CA HIS A 203 -4.83 16.61 7.91
C HIS A 203 -4.18 17.99 7.81
N LEU A 204 -2.92 18.11 8.22
CA LEU A 204 -2.15 19.36 8.15
C LEU A 204 -1.56 19.62 6.76
N CYS A 205 -1.75 18.72 5.79
CA CYS A 205 -1.30 18.95 4.41
C CYS A 205 -1.93 20.23 3.86
N PRO A 206 -1.13 21.28 3.48
CA PRO A 206 -1.67 22.56 3.01
C PRO A 206 -2.41 22.48 1.67
N GLY A 207 -2.57 21.30 1.10
CA GLY A 207 -3.29 21.06 -0.14
C GLY A 207 -4.67 20.41 0.02
N LEU A 208 -5.05 20.00 1.26
CA LEU A 208 -6.41 19.53 1.54
C LEU A 208 -7.31 20.72 1.83
N PRO A 209 -8.19 21.15 0.90
CA PRO A 209 -9.07 22.27 1.14
C PRO A 209 -10.12 21.88 2.19
N SER A 210 -10.20 22.66 3.28
CA SER A 210 -11.48 22.77 3.98
C SER A 210 -12.53 23.27 2.97
N PRO A 211 -13.73 22.68 2.90
CA PRO A 211 -14.76 23.16 1.98
C PRO A 211 -15.16 24.59 2.37
N PRO A 212 -14.98 25.65 1.60
CA PRO A 212 -15.18 25.88 0.19
C PRO A 212 -14.13 26.77 -0.56
N ALA A 213 -12.86 26.46 -0.55
CA ALA A 213 -11.84 27.27 -1.21
C ALA A 213 -11.18 26.54 -2.41
N HIS A 214 -11.99 26.02 -3.31
CA HIS A 214 -11.62 24.98 -4.30
C HIS A 214 -10.79 25.41 -5.52
N ALA A 215 -10.47 26.66 -5.75
CA ALA A 215 -9.92 27.06 -7.05
C ALA A 215 -8.41 27.40 -7.07
N ALA A 216 -7.81 27.73 -5.93
CA ALA A 216 -6.44 28.27 -5.91
C ALA A 216 -5.35 27.25 -5.49
N THR A 217 -5.74 26.11 -4.93
CA THR A 217 -4.84 25.18 -4.25
C THR A 217 -4.27 24.06 -5.12
N VAL A 218 -4.83 23.80 -6.29
CA VAL A 218 -4.41 22.68 -7.17
C VAL A 218 -3.07 22.95 -7.86
N ALA A 219 -2.71 24.20 -8.10
CA ALA A 219 -1.40 24.57 -8.66
C ALA A 219 -0.22 24.33 -7.72
N THR A 220 -0.49 24.02 -6.43
CA THR A 220 0.57 23.69 -5.43
C THR A 220 0.86 22.21 -5.32
N TRP A 221 0.04 21.32 -5.87
CA TRP A 221 0.26 19.87 -5.85
C TRP A 221 1.40 19.41 -6.77
N SER A 222 1.73 20.19 -7.81
CA SER A 222 2.89 19.88 -8.69
C SER A 222 4.24 20.02 -7.99
N LYS A 223 4.21 20.64 -6.80
CA LYS A 223 5.30 20.64 -5.81
C LYS A 223 4.82 19.94 -4.54
N ALA A 224 4.08 18.81 -4.71
CA ALA A 224 3.54 18.04 -3.59
C ALA A 224 4.64 17.86 -2.56
N ASP A 225 4.39 18.38 -1.37
CA ASP A 225 5.33 18.27 -0.27
C ASP A 225 5.63 16.79 -0.06
N PRO A 226 6.88 16.34 -0.24
CA PRO A 226 7.26 14.92 -0.17
C PRO A 226 6.85 14.27 1.15
N TRP A 227 6.72 15.05 2.22
CA TRP A 227 6.34 14.58 3.55
C TRP A 227 4.91 14.04 3.67
N ALA A 228 3.93 14.59 2.91
CA ALA A 228 2.58 14.05 2.87
C ALA A 228 2.58 12.61 2.34
N CYS A 229 3.33 12.37 1.28
CA CYS A 229 3.58 11.05 0.73
C CYS A 229 4.27 10.13 1.74
N CYS A 230 5.24 10.64 2.53
CA CYS A 230 5.95 9.88 3.54
C CYS A 230 5.05 9.46 4.71
N GLY A 231 4.19 10.34 5.20
CA GLY A 231 3.23 10.01 6.26
C GLY A 231 2.29 8.86 5.85
N VAL A 232 1.74 8.95 4.64
CA VAL A 232 0.90 7.89 4.08
C VAL A 232 1.68 6.59 3.87
N CYS A 233 2.95 6.66 3.47
CA CYS A 233 3.80 5.49 3.28
C CYS A 233 4.24 4.80 4.59
N LEU A 234 4.18 5.46 5.75
CA LEU A 234 4.48 4.84 7.04
C LEU A 234 3.38 3.88 7.51
N VAL A 235 2.13 4.12 7.12
CA VAL A 235 1.01 3.26 7.50
C VAL A 235 1.21 1.79 7.07
N PRO A 236 1.65 1.47 5.84
CA PRO A 236 1.95 0.09 5.46
C PRO A 236 3.09 -0.54 6.29
N SER A 237 4.08 0.26 6.69
CA SER A 237 5.20 -0.24 7.51
C SER A 237 4.77 -0.62 8.92
N LEU A 238 3.80 0.10 9.49
CA LEU A 238 3.18 -0.26 10.77
C LEU A 238 2.36 -1.54 10.66
N HIS A 239 1.75 -1.80 9.51
CA HIS A 239 0.90 -2.97 9.28
C HIS A 239 1.66 -4.31 9.31
N HIS A 240 2.96 -4.33 9.02
CA HIS A 240 3.79 -5.55 9.03
C HIS A 240 3.80 -6.30 10.38
N LEU A 241 3.25 -5.67 11.43
CA LEU A 241 3.44 -6.06 12.81
C LEU A 241 2.39 -6.90 13.46
N GLN A 242 1.37 -7.37 12.78
CA GLN A 242 0.17 -7.78 13.50
C GLN A 242 -0.41 -6.64 14.39
N VAL A 243 -0.05 -5.39 14.08
CA VAL A 243 -0.79 -4.24 14.59
C VAL A 243 -2.19 -4.42 14.08
N ASN A 244 -3.08 -4.67 15.01
CA ASN A 244 -4.49 -4.84 14.72
C ASN A 244 -4.95 -3.64 13.88
N ASN A 245 -5.28 -3.86 12.59
CA ASN A 245 -5.82 -2.83 11.70
C ASN A 245 -6.96 -2.06 12.38
N THR A 246 -7.67 -2.73 13.28
CA THR A 246 -8.70 -2.15 14.15
C THR A 246 -8.20 -0.89 14.86
N LEU A 247 -6.95 -0.84 15.35
CA LEU A 247 -6.42 0.35 16.02
C LEU A 247 -6.27 1.53 15.05
N LEU A 248 -5.73 1.29 13.85
CA LEU A 248 -5.62 2.32 12.81
C LEU A 248 -7.00 2.80 12.38
N ILE A 249 -7.92 1.88 12.22
CA ILE A 249 -9.31 2.15 11.83
C ILE A 249 -10.02 2.96 12.91
N THR A 250 -9.91 2.58 14.20
CA THR A 250 -10.54 3.32 15.30
C THR A 250 -10.00 4.76 15.46
N HIS A 251 -8.77 5.01 15.00
CA HIS A 251 -8.21 6.37 14.93
C HIS A 251 -8.56 7.13 13.64
N GLY A 252 -9.50 6.63 12.83
CA GLY A 252 -10.03 7.31 11.67
C GLY A 252 -9.17 7.21 10.40
N ALA A 253 -8.21 6.29 10.34
CA ALA A 253 -7.32 6.14 9.17
C ALA A 253 -8.10 5.85 7.88
N LEU A 254 -9.17 5.04 7.91
CA LEU A 254 -10.00 4.76 6.74
C LEU A 254 -10.70 6.02 6.22
N SER A 255 -11.35 6.79 7.11
CA SER A 255 -12.05 8.02 6.73
C SER A 255 -11.08 9.04 6.14
N THR A 256 -9.91 9.23 6.78
CA THR A 256 -8.89 10.18 6.32
C THR A 256 -8.35 9.80 4.94
N LEU A 257 -7.96 8.53 4.74
CA LEU A 257 -7.43 8.04 3.46
C LEU A 257 -8.50 8.02 2.38
N GLY A 258 -9.76 7.73 2.74
CA GLY A 258 -10.89 7.79 1.82
C GLY A 258 -11.15 9.22 1.31
N LEU A 259 -11.14 10.23 2.20
CA LEU A 259 -11.23 11.64 1.80
C LEU A 259 -10.06 12.03 0.89
N LEU A 260 -8.84 11.63 1.23
CA LEU A 260 -7.67 11.88 0.41
C LEU A 260 -7.76 11.21 -0.97
N LEU A 261 -8.34 10.00 -1.06
CA LEU A 261 -8.63 9.34 -2.35
C LEU A 261 -9.55 10.18 -3.22
N LEU A 262 -10.63 10.74 -2.63
CA LEU A 262 -11.57 11.62 -3.36
C LEU A 262 -10.89 12.91 -3.84
N ASP A 263 -10.05 13.51 -3.00
CA ASP A 263 -9.34 14.74 -3.33
C ASP A 263 -8.32 14.51 -4.44
N VAL A 264 -7.55 13.41 -4.40
CA VAL A 264 -6.61 13.04 -5.47
C VAL A 264 -7.35 12.76 -6.79
N ALA A 265 -8.46 12.02 -6.76
CA ALA A 265 -9.28 11.79 -7.94
C ALA A 265 -9.84 13.11 -8.51
N GLY A 266 -10.30 14.00 -7.64
CA GLY A 266 -10.72 15.35 -8.03
C GLY A 266 -9.57 16.19 -8.61
N ALA A 267 -8.34 16.04 -8.14
CA ALA A 267 -7.17 16.70 -8.70
C ALA A 267 -6.86 16.19 -10.12
N VAL A 268 -6.89 14.87 -10.32
CA VAL A 268 -6.71 14.24 -11.65
C VAL A 268 -7.68 14.81 -12.70
N LEU A 269 -8.93 15.07 -12.32
CA LEU A 269 -9.92 15.65 -13.24
C LEU A 269 -9.68 17.14 -13.57
N ARG A 270 -8.96 17.86 -12.71
CA ARG A 270 -8.72 19.29 -12.88
C ARG A 270 -7.37 19.62 -13.51
N THR A 271 -6.40 18.76 -13.35
CA THR A 271 -5.02 19.01 -13.81
C THR A 271 -4.47 17.78 -14.51
N GLU A 272 -3.64 18.02 -15.53
CA GLU A 272 -2.86 16.96 -16.17
C GLU A 272 -1.47 16.79 -15.52
N ASP A 273 -1.29 17.25 -14.28
CA ASP A 273 0.02 17.32 -13.64
C ASP A 273 0.66 15.94 -13.47
N ALA A 274 1.90 15.85 -13.93
CA ALA A 274 2.79 14.76 -13.62
C ALA A 274 3.15 14.82 -12.13
N GLY A 275 3.01 13.68 -11.41
CA GLY A 275 3.36 13.58 -10.00
C GLY A 275 2.19 13.23 -9.09
N LEU A 276 0.93 13.30 -9.56
CA LEU A 276 -0.22 12.86 -8.76
C LEU A 276 -0.16 11.37 -8.40
N GLU A 277 0.52 10.55 -9.21
CA GLU A 277 0.80 9.14 -8.92
C GLU A 277 1.63 8.96 -7.64
N LEU A 278 2.50 9.91 -7.29
CA LEU A 278 3.31 9.87 -6.08
C LEU A 278 2.46 9.91 -4.80
N VAL A 279 1.29 10.55 -4.85
CA VAL A 279 0.33 10.59 -3.74
C VAL A 279 -0.72 9.48 -3.88
N ALA A 280 -1.23 9.24 -5.09
CA ALA A 280 -2.27 8.25 -5.36
C ALA A 280 -1.82 6.83 -4.96
N CYS A 281 -0.62 6.40 -5.35
CA CYS A 281 -0.15 5.05 -5.08
C CYS A 281 -0.02 4.73 -3.59
N PRO A 282 0.61 5.57 -2.73
CA PRO A 282 0.62 5.34 -1.30
C PRO A 282 -0.77 5.28 -0.68
N VAL A 283 -1.70 6.14 -1.08
CA VAL A 283 -3.09 6.13 -0.59
C VAL A 283 -3.77 4.81 -0.93
N LEU A 284 -3.69 4.37 -2.19
CA LEU A 284 -4.26 3.10 -2.65
C LEU A 284 -3.67 1.90 -1.89
N ARG A 285 -2.35 1.89 -1.67
CA ARG A 285 -1.66 0.85 -0.90
C ARG A 285 -2.11 0.80 0.55
N CYS A 286 -2.22 1.97 1.21
CA CYS A 286 -2.67 2.06 2.59
C CYS A 286 -4.10 1.56 2.75
N LEU A 287 -5.01 2.03 1.93
CA LEU A 287 -6.40 1.57 1.92
C LEU A 287 -6.49 0.07 1.63
N SER A 288 -5.76 -0.41 0.62
CA SER A 288 -5.74 -1.83 0.29
C SER A 288 -5.24 -2.69 1.46
N ASN A 289 -4.19 -2.26 2.17
CA ASN A 289 -3.66 -3.00 3.31
C ASN A 289 -4.59 -2.97 4.52
N LEU A 290 -5.20 -1.82 4.83
CA LEU A 290 -6.15 -1.69 5.94
C LEU A 290 -7.40 -2.56 5.73
N LEU A 291 -7.89 -2.64 4.50
CA LEU A 291 -9.10 -3.39 4.16
C LEU A 291 -8.88 -4.90 4.07
N THR A 292 -7.65 -5.37 4.13
CA THR A 292 -7.33 -6.80 4.02
C THR A 292 -7.88 -7.63 5.18
N GLU A 293 -7.86 -7.09 6.40
CA GLU A 293 -8.20 -7.79 7.65
C GLU A 293 -9.43 -7.19 8.35
N ALA A 294 -9.96 -6.07 7.84
CA ALA A 294 -11.11 -5.42 8.43
C ALA A 294 -12.36 -6.29 8.24
N ALA A 295 -13.08 -6.58 9.32
CA ALA A 295 -14.41 -7.17 9.24
C ALA A 295 -15.32 -6.25 8.39
N ALA A 296 -16.10 -6.83 7.47
CA ALA A 296 -16.95 -6.10 6.54
C ALA A 296 -17.84 -5.05 7.23
N GLU A 297 -18.37 -5.38 8.41
CA GLU A 297 -19.21 -4.48 9.22
C GLU A 297 -18.48 -3.22 9.69
N ALA A 298 -17.20 -3.33 10.08
CA ALA A 298 -16.40 -2.18 10.51
C ALA A 298 -16.06 -1.24 9.35
N VAL A 299 -15.99 -1.75 8.12
CA VAL A 299 -15.71 -0.97 6.91
C VAL A 299 -16.91 -0.13 6.51
N GLU A 300 -18.12 -0.70 6.56
CA GLU A 300 -19.35 0.02 6.20
C GLU A 300 -19.71 1.13 7.20
N GLU A 301 -19.52 0.89 8.52
CA GLU A 301 -19.78 1.91 9.54
C GLU A 301 -18.76 3.07 9.53
N GLN A 302 -17.51 2.80 9.18
CA GLN A 302 -16.44 3.79 9.31
C GLN A 302 -16.08 4.51 8.02
N MET A 303 -16.34 3.93 6.85
CA MET A 303 -16.31 4.67 5.60
C MET A 303 -17.64 5.43 5.44
N GLN A 304 -17.78 6.56 6.14
CA GLN A 304 -18.88 7.53 5.97
C GLN A 304 -18.99 8.12 4.55
N LEU A 305 -18.13 7.69 3.67
CA LEU A 305 -18.03 8.07 2.26
C LEU A 305 -18.85 7.05 1.47
N GLY A 306 -20.03 7.35 1.04
CA GLY A 306 -20.86 6.42 0.26
C GLY A 306 -20.06 5.62 -0.76
N ASP A 307 -20.33 4.31 -0.86
CA ASP A 307 -19.62 3.34 -1.71
C ASP A 307 -19.46 3.82 -3.17
N GLU A 308 -20.46 4.51 -3.71
CA GLU A 308 -20.43 5.07 -5.07
C GLU A 308 -19.35 6.13 -5.27
N ARG A 309 -19.14 7.02 -4.28
CA ARG A 309 -18.13 8.08 -4.38
C ARG A 309 -16.71 7.51 -4.39
N VAL A 310 -16.44 6.54 -3.52
CA VAL A 310 -15.15 5.84 -3.44
C VAL A 310 -14.91 5.05 -4.73
N MET A 311 -15.95 4.39 -5.24
CA MET A 311 -15.89 3.61 -6.48
C MET A 311 -15.60 4.51 -7.68
N ALA A 312 -16.32 5.64 -7.80
CA ALA A 312 -16.08 6.62 -8.86
C ALA A 312 -14.66 7.21 -8.81
N ALA A 313 -14.19 7.58 -7.62
CA ALA A 313 -12.83 8.10 -7.44
C ALA A 313 -11.76 7.06 -7.84
N LEU A 314 -11.95 5.80 -7.45
CA LEU A 314 -11.04 4.72 -7.82
C LEU A 314 -10.98 4.52 -9.35
N PHE A 315 -12.13 4.55 -10.02
CA PHE A 315 -12.16 4.43 -11.48
C PHE A 315 -11.55 5.62 -12.22
N ILE A 316 -11.70 6.85 -11.70
CA ILE A 316 -10.98 8.02 -12.22
C ILE A 316 -9.45 7.76 -12.16
N LEU A 317 -8.94 7.23 -11.05
CA LEU A 317 -7.53 6.91 -10.93
C LEU A 317 -7.10 5.74 -11.84
N LEU A 318 -7.92 4.72 -11.99
CA LEU A 318 -7.63 3.61 -12.92
C LEU A 318 -7.55 4.10 -14.37
N GLN A 319 -8.44 4.99 -14.80
CA GLN A 319 -8.39 5.59 -16.12
C GLN A 319 -7.16 6.49 -16.30
N PHE A 320 -6.82 7.28 -15.30
CA PHE A 320 -5.60 8.07 -15.28
C PHE A 320 -4.35 7.20 -15.42
N PHE A 321 -4.24 6.11 -14.66
CA PHE A 321 -3.12 5.19 -14.78
C PHE A 321 -3.08 4.49 -16.14
N LEU A 322 -4.24 4.08 -16.67
CA LEU A 322 -4.31 3.47 -18.01
C LEU A 322 -3.70 4.35 -19.09
N GLN A 323 -3.96 5.67 -19.01
CA GLN A 323 -3.49 6.63 -19.98
C GLN A 323 -2.05 7.07 -19.78
N LYS A 324 -1.63 7.29 -18.53
CA LYS A 324 -0.32 7.89 -18.20
C LYS A 324 0.73 6.86 -17.81
N GLN A 325 0.39 5.87 -17.01
CA GLN A 325 1.34 4.89 -16.44
C GLN A 325 0.67 3.54 -16.14
N PRO A 326 0.43 2.70 -17.15
CA PRO A 326 -0.29 1.42 -16.99
C PRO A 326 0.32 0.45 -15.96
N SER A 327 1.62 0.58 -15.67
CA SER A 327 2.30 -0.21 -14.62
C SER A 327 1.74 0.01 -13.21
N LEU A 328 0.99 1.09 -12.97
CA LEU A 328 0.37 1.41 -11.68
C LEU A 328 -1.08 0.90 -11.54
N LEU A 329 -1.69 0.40 -12.61
CA LEU A 329 -3.04 -0.19 -12.55
C LEU A 329 -3.20 -1.24 -11.44
N PRO A 330 -2.23 -2.13 -11.18
CA PRO A 330 -2.35 -3.10 -10.10
C PRO A 330 -2.59 -2.47 -8.72
N GLU A 331 -2.12 -1.23 -8.45
CA GLU A 331 -2.33 -0.56 -7.17
C GLU A 331 -3.83 -0.29 -6.91
N GLY A 332 -4.53 0.26 -7.90
CA GLY A 332 -5.97 0.52 -7.80
C GLY A 332 -6.80 -0.75 -7.84
N LEU A 333 -6.41 -1.73 -8.68
CA LEU A 333 -7.13 -3.00 -8.80
C LEU A 333 -7.02 -3.85 -7.52
N TRP A 334 -5.91 -3.81 -6.78
CA TRP A 334 -5.81 -4.44 -5.47
C TRP A 334 -6.80 -3.85 -4.46
N LEU A 335 -6.94 -2.53 -4.44
CA LEU A 335 -7.94 -1.87 -3.61
C LEU A 335 -9.36 -2.30 -4.01
N LEU A 336 -9.67 -2.25 -5.31
CA LEU A 336 -10.97 -2.66 -5.84
C LEU A 336 -11.30 -4.12 -5.47
N ASN A 337 -10.31 -4.99 -5.55
CA ASN A 337 -10.45 -6.39 -5.16
C ASN A 337 -10.83 -6.53 -3.68
N ASN A 338 -10.13 -5.83 -2.78
CA ASN A 338 -10.44 -5.88 -1.34
C ASN A 338 -11.82 -5.29 -1.02
N LEU A 339 -12.22 -4.21 -1.66
CA LEU A 339 -13.54 -3.60 -1.50
C LEU A 339 -14.66 -4.58 -1.92
N THR A 340 -14.56 -5.15 -3.12
CA THR A 340 -15.57 -6.06 -3.67
C THR A 340 -15.62 -7.43 -2.94
N ALA A 341 -14.49 -7.90 -2.41
CA ALA A 341 -14.46 -9.12 -1.61
C ALA A 341 -15.20 -8.95 -0.27
N ASN A 342 -15.03 -7.80 0.38
CA ASN A 342 -15.47 -7.58 1.75
C ASN A 342 -16.90 -7.02 1.87
N SER A 343 -17.34 -6.18 0.94
CA SER A 343 -18.66 -5.52 1.02
C SER A 343 -19.51 -5.73 -0.24
N PRO A 344 -20.77 -6.22 -0.09
CA PRO A 344 -21.74 -6.24 -1.18
C PRO A 344 -22.10 -4.86 -1.72
N GLY A 345 -22.04 -3.81 -0.87
CA GLY A 345 -22.32 -2.42 -1.25
C GLY A 345 -21.41 -1.95 -2.38
N PHE A 346 -20.10 -2.24 -2.29
CA PHE A 346 -19.15 -1.90 -3.37
C PHE A 346 -19.40 -2.68 -4.66
N CYS A 347 -19.85 -3.94 -4.57
CA CYS A 347 -20.29 -4.69 -5.76
C CYS A 347 -21.53 -4.05 -6.41
N THR A 348 -22.47 -3.59 -5.60
CA THR A 348 -23.67 -2.89 -6.09
C THR A 348 -23.29 -1.55 -6.74
N SER A 349 -22.40 -0.77 -6.10
CA SER A 349 -21.91 0.50 -6.67
C SER A 349 -21.16 0.31 -7.99
N LEU A 350 -20.42 -0.77 -8.12
CA LEU A 350 -19.73 -1.11 -9.38
C LEU A 350 -20.71 -1.38 -10.51
N LEU A 351 -21.85 -2.02 -10.19
CA LEU A 351 -22.91 -2.29 -11.17
C LEU A 351 -23.75 -1.05 -11.44
N SER A 352 -24.13 -0.26 -10.42
CA SER A 352 -24.98 0.95 -10.58
C SER A 352 -24.30 2.04 -11.38
N LEU A 353 -22.97 2.10 -11.35
CA LEU A 353 -22.16 3.05 -12.10
C LEU A 353 -21.71 2.53 -13.48
N ASP A 354 -22.24 1.39 -13.95
CA ASP A 354 -21.90 0.75 -15.23
C ASP A 354 -20.39 0.55 -15.46
N LEU A 355 -19.65 0.16 -14.42
CA LEU A 355 -18.21 0.07 -14.45
C LEU A 355 -17.66 -1.29 -14.94
N ILE A 356 -18.51 -2.22 -15.34
CA ILE A 356 -18.10 -3.54 -15.85
C ILE A 356 -17.36 -3.40 -17.18
N GLU A 357 -17.90 -2.64 -18.13
CA GLU A 357 -17.26 -2.45 -19.43
C GLU A 357 -15.90 -1.74 -19.32
N PRO A 358 -15.75 -0.65 -18.56
CA PRO A 358 -14.44 -0.09 -18.25
C PRO A 358 -13.43 -1.06 -17.64
N LEU A 359 -13.88 -1.99 -16.77
CA LEU A 359 -13.01 -3.05 -16.25
C LEU A 359 -12.55 -4.03 -17.32
N LEU A 360 -13.45 -4.46 -18.19
CA LEU A 360 -13.11 -5.38 -19.28
C LEU A 360 -12.09 -4.79 -20.26
N GLN A 361 -12.08 -3.46 -20.43
CA GLN A 361 -11.08 -2.75 -21.24
C GLN A 361 -9.67 -2.84 -20.67
N LEU A 362 -9.50 -3.14 -19.39
CA LEU A 362 -8.20 -3.30 -18.76
C LEU A 362 -7.59 -4.70 -19.00
N LEU A 363 -8.40 -5.71 -19.37
CA LEU A 363 -7.94 -7.08 -19.54
C LEU A 363 -6.70 -7.24 -20.45
N PRO A 364 -6.57 -6.54 -21.61
CA PRO A 364 -5.44 -6.75 -22.50
C PRO A 364 -4.14 -6.07 -22.06
N VAL A 365 -4.13 -5.33 -20.94
CA VAL A 365 -2.96 -4.53 -20.55
C VAL A 365 -1.79 -5.39 -20.10
N SER A 366 -2.02 -6.37 -19.21
CA SER A 366 -1.02 -7.34 -18.76
C SER A 366 -1.68 -8.50 -18.02
N ASN A 367 -0.98 -9.65 -17.90
CA ASN A 367 -1.50 -10.82 -17.19
C ASN A 367 -1.84 -10.51 -15.73
N VAL A 368 -1.04 -9.68 -15.04
CA VAL A 368 -1.32 -9.25 -13.66
C VAL A 368 -2.60 -8.45 -13.58
N VAL A 369 -2.80 -7.51 -14.50
CA VAL A 369 -4.03 -6.71 -14.58
C VAL A 369 -5.22 -7.61 -14.91
N SER A 370 -5.10 -8.52 -15.88
CA SER A 370 -6.15 -9.48 -16.25
C SER A 370 -6.57 -10.33 -15.04
N ALA A 371 -5.62 -10.91 -14.32
CA ALA A 371 -5.90 -11.72 -13.14
C ALA A 371 -6.66 -10.93 -12.06
N LEU A 372 -6.25 -9.70 -11.77
CA LEU A 372 -6.91 -8.84 -10.79
C LEU A 372 -8.33 -8.44 -11.23
N VAL A 373 -8.52 -8.07 -12.49
CA VAL A 373 -9.85 -7.77 -13.04
C VAL A 373 -10.78 -8.98 -12.94
N LEU A 374 -10.31 -10.16 -13.35
CA LEU A 374 -11.08 -11.39 -13.26
C LEU A 374 -11.43 -11.74 -11.80
N THR A 375 -10.52 -11.49 -10.86
CA THR A 375 -10.78 -11.67 -9.43
C THR A 375 -11.90 -10.75 -8.94
N VAL A 376 -11.90 -9.47 -9.35
CA VAL A 376 -13.00 -8.53 -9.04
C VAL A 376 -14.33 -9.04 -9.60
N LEU A 377 -14.35 -9.50 -10.84
CA LEU A 377 -15.56 -10.06 -11.47
C LEU A 377 -16.05 -11.34 -10.76
N CYS A 378 -15.13 -12.19 -10.30
CA CYS A 378 -15.48 -13.34 -9.46
C CYS A 378 -16.10 -12.90 -8.12
N ASN A 379 -15.55 -11.86 -7.47
CA ASN A 379 -16.13 -11.31 -6.24
C ASN A 379 -17.55 -10.78 -6.46
N VAL A 380 -17.83 -10.16 -7.59
CA VAL A 380 -19.18 -9.71 -7.96
C VAL A 380 -20.09 -10.92 -8.23
N ALA A 381 -19.66 -11.88 -9.06
CA ALA A 381 -20.46 -13.04 -9.44
C ALA A 381 -20.84 -13.93 -8.24
N GLU A 382 -19.93 -14.09 -7.26
CA GLU A 382 -20.19 -14.90 -6.06
C GLU A 382 -21.28 -14.35 -5.15
N LYS A 383 -21.65 -13.07 -5.29
CA LYS A 383 -22.74 -12.47 -4.51
C LYS A 383 -24.13 -13.02 -4.92
N GLY A 384 -24.22 -13.73 -6.03
CA GLY A 384 -25.42 -14.50 -6.39
C GLY A 384 -26.07 -14.13 -7.72
N PRO A 385 -27.25 -14.70 -7.99
CA PRO A 385 -27.88 -14.62 -9.31
C PRO A 385 -28.25 -13.20 -9.74
N ALA A 386 -28.62 -12.31 -8.82
CA ALA A 386 -28.92 -10.91 -9.12
C ALA A 386 -27.71 -10.16 -9.69
N TYR A 387 -26.54 -10.40 -9.13
CA TYR A 387 -25.28 -9.80 -9.61
C TYR A 387 -24.85 -10.40 -10.95
N CYS A 388 -24.97 -11.71 -11.13
CA CYS A 388 -24.70 -12.38 -12.40
C CYS A 388 -25.64 -11.93 -13.52
N GLN A 389 -26.84 -11.45 -13.21
CA GLN A 389 -27.76 -10.89 -14.19
C GLN A 389 -27.24 -9.61 -14.83
N HIS A 390 -26.48 -8.80 -14.09
CA HIS A 390 -25.84 -7.58 -14.62
C HIS A 390 -24.55 -7.88 -15.40
N LEU A 391 -23.90 -9.02 -15.10
CA LEU A 391 -22.73 -9.46 -15.85
C LEU A 391 -23.10 -10.15 -17.16
N TRP A 392 -24.33 -10.66 -17.29
CA TRP A 392 -24.81 -11.44 -18.41
C TRP A 392 -26.24 -11.03 -18.86
N PRO A 393 -26.51 -10.88 -20.17
CA PRO A 393 -25.62 -10.97 -21.33
C PRO A 393 -24.84 -9.66 -21.52
N GLY A 394 -23.60 -9.77 -22.01
CA GLY A 394 -22.77 -8.58 -22.28
C GLY A 394 -21.46 -8.97 -22.98
N PRO A 395 -20.49 -8.06 -23.07
CA PRO A 395 -19.20 -8.32 -23.72
C PRO A 395 -18.29 -9.26 -22.92
N LEU A 396 -18.77 -9.84 -21.81
CA LEU A 396 -17.99 -10.64 -20.89
C LEU A 396 -17.54 -11.97 -21.53
N LEU A 397 -18.42 -12.67 -22.26
CA LEU A 397 -18.08 -13.97 -22.84
C LEU A 397 -16.97 -13.90 -23.90
N PRO A 398 -17.00 -13.00 -24.88
CA PRO A 398 -15.88 -12.81 -25.80
C PRO A 398 -14.57 -12.49 -25.09
N SER A 399 -14.62 -11.63 -24.04
CA SER A 399 -13.46 -11.31 -23.23
C SER A 399 -12.88 -12.53 -22.52
N LEU A 400 -13.72 -13.38 -21.91
CA LEU A 400 -13.31 -14.62 -21.25
C LEU A 400 -12.71 -15.63 -22.22
N LEU A 401 -13.30 -15.79 -23.39
CA LEU A 401 -12.73 -16.66 -24.45
C LEU A 401 -11.35 -16.15 -24.90
N GLY A 402 -11.17 -14.83 -24.97
CA GLY A 402 -9.87 -14.22 -25.20
C GLY A 402 -8.85 -14.52 -24.09
N MET A 403 -9.27 -14.50 -22.82
CA MET A 403 -8.40 -14.85 -21.69
C MET A 403 -8.06 -16.34 -21.66
N LEU A 404 -8.97 -17.22 -22.05
CA LEU A 404 -8.70 -18.66 -22.22
C LEU A 404 -7.74 -18.96 -23.38
N ALA A 405 -7.46 -18.01 -24.28
CA ALA A 405 -6.45 -18.19 -25.31
C ALA A 405 -5.02 -17.93 -24.83
N LEU A 406 -4.85 -17.36 -23.63
CA LEU A 406 -3.55 -17.08 -23.04
C LEU A 406 -2.91 -18.34 -22.43
N SER A 407 -1.59 -18.34 -22.29
CA SER A 407 -0.84 -19.43 -21.65
C SER A 407 -0.65 -19.22 -20.13
N ASP A 408 -1.04 -18.08 -19.59
CA ASP A 408 -0.88 -17.76 -18.18
C ASP A 408 -1.90 -18.54 -17.33
N THR A 409 -1.39 -19.43 -16.48
CA THR A 409 -2.22 -20.34 -15.65
C THR A 409 -3.07 -19.61 -14.62
N GLU A 410 -2.62 -18.41 -14.19
CA GLU A 410 -3.36 -17.55 -13.26
C GLU A 410 -4.59 -16.97 -13.94
N VAL A 411 -4.39 -16.32 -15.08
CA VAL A 411 -5.46 -15.69 -15.85
C VAL A 411 -6.48 -16.72 -16.30
N VAL A 412 -6.01 -17.86 -16.81
CA VAL A 412 -6.88 -18.97 -17.21
C VAL A 412 -7.64 -19.52 -16.00
N GLY A 413 -6.96 -19.73 -14.87
CA GLY A 413 -7.58 -20.19 -13.64
C GLY A 413 -8.70 -19.28 -13.15
N GLN A 414 -8.51 -17.97 -13.12
CA GLN A 414 -9.56 -17.02 -12.74
C GLN A 414 -10.71 -16.98 -13.76
N SER A 415 -10.40 -17.11 -15.05
CA SER A 415 -11.44 -17.22 -16.11
C SER A 415 -12.32 -18.45 -15.94
N LEU A 416 -11.73 -19.61 -15.63
CA LEU A 416 -12.48 -20.84 -15.34
C LEU A 416 -13.39 -20.68 -14.12
N GLU A 417 -12.91 -20.00 -13.08
CA GLU A 417 -13.72 -19.74 -11.88
C GLU A 417 -14.92 -18.85 -12.18
N LEU A 418 -14.71 -17.76 -12.92
CA LEU A 418 -15.77 -16.85 -13.29
C LEU A 418 -16.83 -17.56 -14.17
N LEU A 419 -16.39 -18.35 -15.15
CA LEU A 419 -17.31 -19.17 -15.97
C LEU A 419 -18.10 -20.17 -15.11
N GLN A 420 -17.48 -20.81 -14.14
CA GLN A 420 -18.16 -21.73 -13.22
C GLN A 420 -19.25 -21.03 -12.40
N LEU A 421 -18.98 -19.82 -11.88
CA LEU A 421 -19.96 -19.01 -11.17
C LEU A 421 -21.11 -18.58 -12.10
N LEU A 422 -20.79 -18.16 -13.32
CA LEU A 422 -21.79 -17.78 -14.30
C LEU A 422 -22.69 -18.98 -14.68
N PHE A 423 -22.15 -20.15 -14.98
CA PHE A 423 -22.94 -21.33 -15.33
C PHE A 423 -23.83 -21.77 -14.18
N LEU A 424 -23.38 -21.64 -12.93
CA LEU A 424 -24.17 -21.95 -11.75
C LEU A 424 -25.44 -21.09 -11.64
N TYR A 425 -25.34 -19.79 -11.93
CA TYR A 425 -26.42 -18.84 -11.73
C TYR A 425 -27.16 -18.46 -13.01
N ARG A 426 -26.56 -18.71 -14.18
CA ARG A 426 -27.09 -18.37 -15.52
C ARG A 426 -26.85 -19.52 -16.50
N PRO A 427 -27.72 -20.54 -16.52
CA PRO A 427 -27.57 -21.72 -17.40
C PRO A 427 -27.48 -21.35 -18.89
N GLU A 428 -28.11 -20.24 -19.30
CA GLU A 428 -27.97 -19.72 -20.67
C GLU A 428 -26.52 -19.30 -21.03
N ALA A 429 -25.70 -18.95 -20.05
CA ALA A 429 -24.30 -18.65 -20.30
C ALA A 429 -23.52 -19.90 -20.73
N ALA A 430 -23.85 -21.07 -20.16
CA ALA A 430 -23.23 -22.32 -20.57
C ALA A 430 -23.59 -22.67 -22.03
N ARG A 431 -24.83 -22.45 -22.43
CA ARG A 431 -25.27 -22.67 -23.82
C ARG A 431 -24.57 -21.74 -24.80
N ALA A 432 -24.49 -20.47 -24.48
CA ALA A 432 -23.76 -19.50 -25.32
C ALA A 432 -22.28 -19.85 -25.41
N PHE A 433 -21.66 -20.28 -24.30
CA PHE A 433 -20.26 -20.70 -24.28
C PHE A 433 -20.00 -21.91 -25.23
N LEU A 434 -20.92 -22.87 -25.28
CA LEU A 434 -20.83 -23.99 -26.20
C LEU A 434 -20.94 -23.54 -27.66
N GLN A 435 -21.85 -22.58 -27.96
CA GLN A 435 -22.02 -22.03 -29.30
C GLN A 435 -20.82 -21.28 -29.82
N GLU A 436 -20.08 -20.60 -28.92
CA GLU A 436 -18.89 -19.81 -29.20
C GLU A 436 -17.58 -20.64 -29.18
N SER A 437 -17.67 -21.96 -29.37
CA SER A 437 -16.51 -22.87 -29.37
C SER A 437 -15.75 -22.95 -28.02
N GLY A 438 -16.44 -22.73 -26.91
CA GLY A 438 -15.84 -22.72 -25.57
C GLY A 438 -15.16 -24.05 -25.20
N LEU A 439 -15.68 -25.21 -25.65
CA LEU A 439 -15.03 -26.51 -25.42
C LEU A 439 -13.65 -26.59 -26.08
N GLN A 440 -13.50 -26.02 -27.27
CA GLN A 440 -12.20 -25.98 -27.96
C GLN A 440 -11.21 -25.08 -27.18
N ALA A 441 -11.69 -23.98 -26.61
CA ALA A 441 -10.86 -23.11 -25.77
C ALA A 441 -10.40 -23.85 -24.49
N LEU A 442 -11.27 -24.63 -23.85
CA LEU A 442 -10.92 -25.45 -22.67
C LEU A 442 -9.93 -26.57 -23.01
N GLY A 443 -10.06 -27.22 -24.16
CA GLY A 443 -9.19 -28.32 -24.59
C GLY A 443 -7.72 -27.94 -24.66
N ARG A 444 -7.40 -26.66 -24.83
CA ARG A 444 -6.01 -26.16 -24.84
C ARG A 444 -5.33 -26.30 -23.46
N HIS A 445 -6.10 -26.40 -22.38
CA HIS A 445 -5.63 -26.43 -21.00
C HIS A 445 -5.75 -27.79 -20.32
N GLU A 446 -6.22 -28.82 -21.02
CA GLU A 446 -6.39 -30.19 -20.47
C GLU A 446 -5.04 -30.81 -20.05
N ALA A 447 -3.95 -30.45 -20.72
CA ALA A 447 -2.60 -30.92 -20.40
C ALA A 447 -1.95 -30.19 -19.20
N ALA A 448 -2.52 -29.08 -18.75
CA ALA A 448 -2.00 -28.31 -17.61
C ALA A 448 -2.44 -28.94 -16.30
N ALA A 449 -1.56 -29.66 -15.61
CA ALA A 449 -1.86 -30.39 -14.38
C ALA A 449 -2.58 -29.53 -13.30
N GLN A 450 -2.26 -28.25 -13.21
CA GLN A 450 -2.87 -27.33 -12.25
C GLN A 450 -4.30 -26.94 -12.60
N LEU A 451 -4.73 -27.07 -13.85
CA LEU A 451 -6.02 -26.63 -14.37
C LEU A 451 -6.93 -27.80 -14.74
N GLN A 452 -6.38 -29.01 -14.90
CA GLN A 452 -7.06 -30.18 -15.45
C GLN A 452 -8.40 -30.49 -14.78
N ASP A 453 -8.42 -30.57 -13.44
CA ASP A 453 -9.65 -30.85 -12.69
C ASP A 453 -10.72 -29.78 -12.89
N ARG A 454 -10.30 -28.50 -12.97
CA ARG A 454 -11.20 -27.36 -13.17
C ARG A 454 -11.77 -27.32 -14.58
N VAL A 455 -10.92 -27.63 -15.58
CA VAL A 455 -11.33 -27.75 -16.99
C VAL A 455 -12.36 -28.86 -17.13
N HIS A 456 -12.10 -30.06 -16.59
CA HIS A 456 -13.03 -31.18 -16.67
C HIS A 456 -14.37 -30.88 -15.95
N ALA A 457 -14.32 -30.27 -14.76
CA ALA A 457 -15.51 -29.87 -14.03
C ALA A 457 -16.38 -28.88 -14.84
N LEU A 458 -15.72 -27.89 -15.47
CA LEU A 458 -16.42 -26.88 -16.26
C LEU A 458 -16.99 -27.46 -17.56
N GLN A 459 -16.26 -28.37 -18.24
CA GLN A 459 -16.77 -29.10 -19.41
C GLN A 459 -18.03 -29.90 -19.07
N GLN A 460 -18.01 -30.65 -17.95
CA GLN A 460 -19.17 -31.39 -17.48
C GLN A 460 -20.36 -30.48 -17.16
N THR A 461 -20.10 -29.36 -16.47
CA THR A 461 -21.17 -28.40 -16.15
C THR A 461 -21.76 -27.77 -17.41
N ALA A 462 -20.93 -27.43 -18.40
CA ALA A 462 -21.40 -26.85 -19.66
C ALA A 462 -22.26 -27.84 -20.51
N LEU A 463 -21.94 -29.14 -20.46
CA LEU A 463 -22.65 -30.17 -21.25
C LEU A 463 -23.95 -30.65 -20.59
N HIS A 464 -24.10 -30.54 -19.28
CA HIS A 464 -25.24 -31.08 -18.53
C HIS A 464 -26.14 -29.98 -17.93
N GLY A 465 -25.79 -28.70 -18.02
CA GLY A 465 -26.58 -27.53 -17.62
C GLY A 465 -27.32 -26.94 -18.81
#